data_53649d7760fda561df3860261a68e9d4
#
_entry.id   53649d7760fda561df3860261a68e9d4
#
_cell.length_a   1.000
_cell.length_b   1.000
_cell.length_c   1.000
_cell.angle_alpha   90.00
_cell.angle_beta   90.00
_cell.angle_gamma   90.00
#
_symmetry.space_group_name_H-M   'P 1'
#
loop_
_entity.id
_entity.type
_entity.pdbx_description
1 polymer ?
#
loop_
_entity_poly.entity_id
_entity_poly.type
_entity_poly.pdbx_seq_one_letter_code
_entity_poly.pdbx_strand_id
1 'polypeptide(L)'
;MTFAPCLKELRDGWFPHATDAGLTRLTNLLESGSPLLIHGAFTKALPMGCLATHIAWHHPETADFSLDAGIAWLTRVAGLNPATSQVIRAWDCGGQNDWDLRQALLAACKEERARRREQPAEAGRVELPDAEPELVAV
;
A
#
# COMPACT_ATOMS: atom_id res chain seq x y z
N MET A 1 6.54 9.24 20.92
CA MET A 1 5.46 9.43 19.94
C MET A 1 4.92 8.11 19.48
N THR A 2 3.62 8.03 19.34
CA THR A 2 3.00 6.77 18.94
C THR A 2 2.44 6.87 17.53
N PHE A 3 2.55 5.78 16.79
CA PHE A 3 1.96 5.67 15.46
C PHE A 3 0.68 4.83 15.48
N ALA A 4 0.11 4.61 16.67
CA ALA A 4 -1.04 3.73 16.79
C ALA A 4 -2.21 4.10 15.89
N PRO A 5 -2.64 5.37 15.79
CA PRO A 5 -3.73 5.70 14.86
C PRO A 5 -3.38 5.44 13.41
N CYS A 6 -2.15 5.72 13.02
CA CYS A 6 -1.66 5.47 11.66
C CYS A 6 -1.68 3.97 11.36
N LEU A 7 -1.12 3.16 12.25
CA LEU A 7 -1.04 1.72 12.03
C LEU A 7 -2.43 1.07 12.05
N LYS A 8 -3.34 1.57 12.89
CA LYS A 8 -4.70 1.08 12.92
C LYS A 8 -5.40 1.30 11.58
N GLU A 9 -5.28 2.51 11.03
CA GLU A 9 -5.87 2.80 9.73
C GLU A 9 -5.24 1.92 8.64
N LEU A 10 -3.91 1.75 8.69
CA LEU A 10 -3.21 0.92 7.71
C LEU A 10 -3.75 -0.51 7.72
N ARG A 11 -3.88 -1.10 8.89
CA ARG A 11 -4.36 -2.48 9.02
C ARG A 11 -5.84 -2.63 8.70
N ASP A 12 -6.66 -1.71 9.14
CA ASP A 12 -8.12 -1.83 9.03
C ASP A 12 -8.66 -1.23 7.74
N GLY A 13 -8.01 -0.20 7.20
CA GLY A 13 -8.54 0.56 6.08
C GLY A 13 -7.74 0.44 4.79
N TRP A 14 -6.47 0.07 4.86
CA TRP A 14 -5.63 -0.03 3.67
C TRP A 14 -5.41 -1.49 3.24
N PHE A 15 -4.92 -2.32 4.16
CA PHE A 15 -4.56 -3.70 3.81
C PHE A 15 -5.73 -4.51 3.25
N PRO A 16 -6.96 -4.40 3.80
CA PRO A 16 -8.06 -5.19 3.23
C PRO A 16 -8.37 -4.86 1.77
N HIS A 17 -7.92 -3.71 1.29
CA HIS A 17 -8.20 -3.26 -0.08
C HIS A 17 -6.98 -3.26 -0.98
N ALA A 18 -5.79 -3.51 -0.43
CA ALA A 18 -4.57 -3.56 -1.21
C ALA A 18 -4.36 -4.94 -1.81
N THR A 19 -3.98 -4.97 -3.08
CA THR A 19 -3.64 -6.25 -3.73
C THR A 19 -2.29 -6.75 -3.22
N ASP A 20 -2.03 -8.03 -3.44
CA ASP A 20 -0.72 -8.60 -3.08
C ASP A 20 0.41 -7.90 -3.83
N ALA A 21 0.18 -7.57 -5.10
CA ALA A 21 1.19 -6.86 -5.90
C ALA A 21 1.46 -5.48 -5.33
N GLY A 22 0.41 -4.74 -4.95
CA GLY A 22 0.57 -3.42 -4.36
C GLY A 22 1.28 -3.46 -3.03
N LEU A 23 0.92 -4.43 -2.19
CA LEU A 23 1.55 -4.60 -0.89
C LEU A 23 3.03 -4.97 -1.04
N THR A 24 3.34 -5.86 -1.97
CA THR A 24 4.73 -6.25 -2.24
C THR A 24 5.54 -5.05 -2.72
N ARG A 25 4.97 -4.26 -3.64
CA ARG A 25 5.64 -3.07 -4.15
C ARG A 25 5.95 -2.10 -3.02
N LEU A 26 4.97 -1.81 -2.19
CA LEU A 26 5.14 -0.88 -1.08
C LEU A 26 6.19 -1.39 -0.10
N THR A 27 6.15 -2.68 0.23
CA THR A 27 7.13 -3.28 1.14
C THR A 27 8.54 -3.11 0.60
N ASN A 28 8.74 -3.38 -0.69
CA ASN A 28 10.06 -3.28 -1.29
C ASN A 28 10.57 -1.85 -1.32
N LEU A 29 9.70 -0.89 -1.60
CA LEU A 29 10.09 0.52 -1.61
C LEU A 29 10.48 1.01 -0.23
N LEU A 30 9.72 0.62 0.79
CA LEU A 30 10.03 0.99 2.17
C LEU A 30 11.34 0.35 2.63
N GLU A 31 11.55 -0.90 2.29
CA GLU A 31 12.73 -1.63 2.73
C GLU A 31 14.00 -1.06 2.10
N SER A 32 13.96 -0.73 0.83
CA SER A 32 15.12 -0.23 0.11
C SER A 32 15.34 1.27 0.29
N GLY A 33 14.37 2.00 0.85
CA GLY A 33 14.48 3.44 0.94
C GLY A 33 14.46 4.11 -0.43
N SER A 34 13.64 3.59 -1.34
CA SER A 34 13.65 4.02 -2.73
C SER A 34 13.25 5.49 -2.89
N PRO A 35 13.94 6.27 -3.73
CA PRO A 35 13.53 7.64 -4.04
C PRO A 35 12.23 7.71 -4.84
N LEU A 36 11.71 6.59 -5.32
CA LEU A 36 10.41 6.56 -5.98
C LEU A 36 9.26 6.71 -4.99
N LEU A 37 9.52 6.52 -3.70
CA LEU A 37 8.52 6.68 -2.65
C LEU A 37 8.70 8.07 -2.02
N ILE A 38 7.78 8.98 -2.32
CA ILE A 38 7.87 10.38 -1.90
C ILE A 38 6.81 10.71 -0.84
N HIS A 39 6.92 11.92 -0.28
CA HIS A 39 5.94 12.45 0.67
C HIS A 39 5.68 13.92 0.34
N GLY A 40 4.62 14.47 0.92
CA GLY A 40 4.24 15.87 0.68
C GLY A 40 3.42 16.07 -0.58
N ALA A 41 3.28 15.05 -1.41
CA ALA A 41 2.48 15.06 -2.61
C ALA A 41 2.09 13.63 -2.93
N PHE A 42 0.94 13.44 -3.59
CA PHE A 42 0.56 12.09 -3.99
C PHE A 42 1.43 11.59 -5.13
N THR A 43 1.66 12.43 -6.12
CA THR A 43 2.51 12.09 -7.25
C THR A 43 3.27 13.33 -7.66
N LYS A 44 4.54 13.18 -8.00
CA LYS A 44 5.34 14.30 -8.46
C LYS A 44 5.69 14.17 -9.94
N ALA A 45 6.42 13.12 -10.26
CA ALA A 45 6.73 12.79 -11.64
C ALA A 45 6.76 11.27 -11.71
N LEU A 46 6.07 10.70 -12.68
CA LEU A 46 6.00 9.25 -12.77
C LEU A 46 7.39 8.65 -12.92
N PRO A 47 7.75 7.59 -12.19
CA PRO A 47 6.94 6.79 -11.29
C PRO A 47 7.10 7.16 -9.81
N MET A 48 7.34 8.41 -9.47
CA MET A 48 7.51 8.86 -8.09
C MET A 48 6.15 9.17 -7.47
N GLY A 49 5.79 8.45 -6.41
CA GLY A 49 4.51 8.62 -5.75
C GLY A 49 4.56 8.32 -4.27
N CYS A 50 3.50 8.67 -3.55
CA CYS A 50 3.39 8.37 -2.12
C CYS A 50 2.94 6.94 -1.90
N LEU A 51 2.72 6.58 -0.63
CA LEU A 51 2.29 5.23 -0.26
C LEU A 51 1.03 4.80 -1.03
N ALA A 52 0.01 5.65 -1.03
CA ALA A 52 -1.26 5.31 -1.68
C ALA A 52 -1.11 5.18 -3.18
N THR A 53 -0.29 6.03 -3.78
CA THR A 53 -0.12 6.05 -5.24
C THR A 53 0.51 4.75 -5.72
N HIS A 54 1.53 4.25 -5.03
CA HIS A 54 2.16 2.98 -5.42
C HIS A 54 1.21 1.81 -5.28
N ILE A 55 0.38 1.80 -4.24
CA ILE A 55 -0.65 0.77 -4.10
C ILE A 55 -1.66 0.87 -5.25
N ALA A 56 -2.08 2.11 -5.56
CA ALA A 56 -3.08 2.35 -6.60
C ALA A 56 -2.63 1.89 -7.98
N TRP A 57 -1.38 2.09 -8.33
CA TRP A 57 -0.86 1.66 -9.62
C TRP A 57 -0.85 0.13 -9.78
N HIS A 58 -1.00 -0.60 -8.68
CA HIS A 58 -1.06 -2.05 -8.70
C HIS A 58 -2.43 -2.58 -8.30
N HIS A 59 -3.48 -1.75 -8.46
CA HIS A 59 -4.86 -2.16 -8.21
C HIS A 59 -5.66 -2.05 -9.50
N PRO A 60 -6.47 -3.07 -9.83
CA PRO A 60 -7.17 -3.08 -11.14
C PRO A 60 -8.08 -1.88 -11.37
N GLU A 61 -8.65 -1.31 -10.31
CA GLU A 61 -9.57 -0.18 -10.49
C GLU A 61 -8.85 1.15 -10.68
N THR A 62 -7.59 1.26 -10.31
CA THR A 62 -6.86 2.52 -10.33
C THR A 62 -5.54 2.46 -11.09
N ALA A 63 -5.18 1.30 -11.63
CA ALA A 63 -3.91 1.13 -12.32
C ALA A 63 -3.74 2.06 -13.52
N ASP A 64 -4.84 2.38 -14.20
CA ASP A 64 -4.81 3.25 -15.39
C ASP A 64 -4.77 4.73 -15.06
N PHE A 65 -4.97 5.10 -13.81
CA PHE A 65 -4.84 6.48 -13.39
C PHE A 65 -3.36 6.81 -13.26
N SER A 66 -2.99 8.06 -13.55
CA SER A 66 -1.59 8.46 -13.43
C SER A 66 -1.37 9.32 -12.18
N LEU A 67 -1.57 10.63 -12.29
CA LEU A 67 -1.26 11.52 -11.17
C LEU A 67 -2.28 11.42 -10.04
N ASP A 68 -3.52 11.05 -10.36
CA ASP A 68 -4.61 10.99 -9.38
C ASP A 68 -4.80 9.59 -8.79
N ALA A 69 -3.93 8.65 -9.11
CA ALA A 69 -4.15 7.25 -8.74
C ALA A 69 -4.30 7.06 -7.23
N GLY A 70 -3.45 7.69 -6.43
CA GLY A 70 -3.50 7.54 -4.98
C GLY A 70 -4.79 8.08 -4.38
N ILE A 71 -5.22 9.24 -4.85
CA ILE A 71 -6.46 9.84 -4.39
C ILE A 71 -7.64 8.97 -4.77
N ALA A 72 -7.67 8.48 -6.01
CA ALA A 72 -8.73 7.61 -6.48
C ALA A 72 -8.81 6.32 -5.69
N TRP A 73 -7.66 5.72 -5.38
CA TRP A 73 -7.62 4.48 -4.59
C TRP A 73 -8.18 4.71 -3.19
N LEU A 74 -7.72 5.78 -2.54
CA LEU A 74 -8.20 6.09 -1.18
C LEU A 74 -9.71 6.29 -1.16
N THR A 75 -10.25 7.06 -2.10
CA THR A 75 -11.67 7.39 -2.09
C THR A 75 -12.56 6.28 -2.62
N ARG A 76 -12.18 5.65 -3.73
CA ARG A 76 -13.05 4.68 -4.42
C ARG A 76 -12.86 3.27 -3.94
N VAL A 77 -11.65 2.89 -3.57
CA VAL A 77 -11.35 1.51 -3.20
C VAL A 77 -11.36 1.36 -1.69
N ALA A 78 -10.57 2.16 -0.98
CA ALA A 78 -10.46 2.06 0.48
C ALA A 78 -11.61 2.74 1.22
N GLY A 79 -12.29 3.69 0.57
CA GLY A 79 -13.38 4.40 1.21
C GLY A 79 -12.92 5.38 2.28
N LEU A 80 -11.74 5.95 2.10
CA LEU A 80 -11.15 6.88 3.05
C LEU A 80 -11.07 8.28 2.46
N ASN A 81 -11.11 9.28 3.34
CA ASN A 81 -10.93 10.67 2.92
C ASN A 81 -9.45 11.02 2.97
N PRO A 82 -8.83 11.36 1.83
CA PRO A 82 -7.40 11.69 1.81
C PRO A 82 -7.01 12.82 2.75
N ALA A 83 -7.93 13.77 2.97
CA ALA A 83 -7.64 14.94 3.82
C ALA A 83 -7.56 14.58 5.31
N THR A 84 -8.18 13.48 5.73
CA THR A 84 -8.20 13.08 7.14
C THR A 84 -7.50 11.75 7.40
N SER A 85 -6.93 11.13 6.37
CA SER A 85 -6.23 9.87 6.53
C SER A 85 -5.06 10.01 7.51
N GLN A 86 -5.04 9.17 8.52
CA GLN A 86 -3.97 9.18 9.51
C GLN A 86 -2.65 8.71 8.90
N VAL A 87 -2.72 7.75 7.97
CA VAL A 87 -1.51 7.26 7.29
C VAL A 87 -0.89 8.37 6.45
N ILE A 88 -1.71 9.05 5.65
CA ILE A 88 -1.21 10.13 4.79
C ILE A 88 -0.65 11.28 5.63
N ARG A 89 -1.35 11.65 6.70
CA ARG A 89 -0.90 12.75 7.55
C ARG A 89 0.44 12.44 8.21
N ALA A 90 0.59 11.23 8.72
CA ALA A 90 1.85 10.82 9.34
C ALA A 90 2.97 10.77 8.31
N TRP A 91 2.68 10.22 7.13
CA TRP A 91 3.68 10.08 6.08
C TRP A 91 4.14 11.43 5.55
N ASP A 92 3.22 12.37 5.36
CA ASP A 92 3.56 13.68 4.79
C ASP A 92 4.45 14.53 5.71
N CYS A 93 4.52 14.20 6.99
CA CYS A 93 5.35 14.96 7.91
C CYS A 93 6.85 14.78 7.66
N GLY A 94 7.29 13.62 7.23
CA GLY A 94 8.71 13.38 7.02
C GLY A 94 9.04 12.25 6.07
N GLY A 95 8.04 11.48 5.67
CA GLY A 95 8.23 10.38 4.75
C GLY A 95 9.30 9.41 5.24
N GLN A 96 10.17 9.00 4.34
CA GLN A 96 11.24 8.04 4.65
C GLN A 96 12.31 8.62 5.56
N ASN A 97 12.34 9.95 5.72
CA ASN A 97 13.30 10.59 6.63
C ASN A 97 12.91 10.37 8.09
N ASP A 98 11.65 10.02 8.36
CA ASP A 98 11.22 9.61 9.70
C ASP A 98 11.50 8.11 9.83
N TRP A 99 12.65 7.79 10.37
CA TRP A 99 13.11 6.39 10.48
C TRP A 99 12.12 5.52 11.25
N ASP A 100 11.63 6.03 12.38
CA ASP A 100 10.73 5.23 13.22
C ASP A 100 9.42 4.94 12.51
N LEU A 101 8.87 5.93 11.83
CA LEU A 101 7.64 5.71 11.04
C LEU A 101 7.89 4.72 9.91
N ARG A 102 8.98 4.89 9.18
CA ARG A 102 9.32 4.00 8.08
C ARG A 102 9.43 2.55 8.55
N GLN A 103 10.10 2.33 9.68
CA GLN A 103 10.25 0.98 10.23
C GLN A 103 8.92 0.41 10.72
N ALA A 104 8.06 1.25 11.31
CA ALA A 104 6.76 0.80 11.76
C ALA A 104 5.87 0.39 10.59
N LEU A 105 5.86 1.19 9.52
CA LEU A 105 5.11 0.85 8.32
C LEU A 105 5.64 -0.41 7.66
N LEU A 106 6.94 -0.53 7.55
CA LEU A 106 7.58 -1.70 6.95
C LEU A 106 7.25 -2.97 7.73
N ALA A 107 7.33 -2.90 9.06
CA ALA A 107 7.00 -4.04 9.90
C ALA A 107 5.55 -4.47 9.71
N ALA A 108 4.63 -3.51 9.63
CA ALA A 108 3.21 -3.81 9.41
C ALA A 108 2.99 -4.47 8.05
N CYS A 109 3.68 -3.99 7.01
CA CYS A 109 3.57 -4.57 5.68
C CYS A 109 4.10 -5.99 5.65
N LYS A 110 5.24 -6.24 6.30
CA LYS A 110 5.81 -7.59 6.35
C LYS A 110 4.91 -8.54 7.11
N GLU A 111 4.32 -8.07 8.19
CA GLU A 111 3.39 -8.85 8.98
C GLU A 111 2.15 -9.23 8.15
N GLU A 112 1.61 -8.28 7.42
CA GLU A 112 0.44 -8.55 6.57
C GLU A 112 0.78 -9.53 5.46
N ARG A 113 1.95 -9.41 4.84
CA ARG A 113 2.37 -10.34 3.81
C ARG A 113 2.53 -11.75 4.37
N ALA A 114 3.10 -11.87 5.57
CA ALA A 114 3.25 -13.17 6.23
C ALA A 114 1.88 -13.78 6.52
N ARG A 115 0.96 -12.98 7.03
CA ARG A 115 -0.40 -13.43 7.32
C ARG A 115 -1.09 -13.96 6.06
N ARG A 116 -0.93 -13.27 4.94
CA ARG A 116 -1.53 -13.69 3.66
C ARG A 116 -0.96 -15.02 3.18
N ARG A 117 0.35 -15.20 3.36
CA ARG A 117 0.98 -16.47 2.97
C ARG A 117 0.51 -17.63 3.83
N GLU A 118 0.20 -17.38 5.08
CA GLU A 118 -0.24 -18.43 6.00
C GLU A 118 -1.71 -18.77 5.84
N GLN A 119 -2.47 -17.93 5.15
CA GLN A 119 -3.87 -18.22 4.86
C GLN A 119 -3.95 -18.86 3.49
N PRO A 120 -4.10 -20.17 3.42
CA PRO A 120 -4.23 -20.79 2.12
C PRO A 120 -5.46 -20.19 1.46
N ALA A 121 -5.42 -20.22 0.20
CA ALA A 121 -6.49 -19.67 -0.56
C ALA A 121 -7.76 -20.28 -0.10
N GLU A 122 -8.15 -19.97 0.97
CA GLU A 122 -9.32 -20.47 1.36
C GLU A 122 -10.38 -19.79 0.78
N ALA A 123 -9.84 -19.87 0.87
CA ALA A 123 -10.47 -19.55 0.59
C ALA A 123 -10.52 -19.11 -0.47
N GLY A 124 -10.41 -19.34 -0.74
CA GLY A 124 -10.32 -19.27 -1.60
C GLY A 124 -10.05 -18.55 -2.33
N ARG A 125 -9.83 -18.29 -2.35
CA ARG A 125 -9.20 -17.83 -2.92
C ARG A 125 -8.68 -17.91 -3.90
N VAL A 126 -8.83 -18.22 -4.20
CA VAL A 126 -8.38 -18.53 -4.97
C VAL A 126 -7.88 -18.13 -5.87
N GLU A 127 -7.69 -17.95 -5.95
CA GLU A 127 -7.36 -17.92 -6.59
C GLU A 127 -6.81 -17.61 -7.36
N LEU A 128 -6.89 -17.35 -7.53
CA LEU A 128 -6.53 -17.39 -8.21
C LEU A 128 -5.88 -17.23 -8.73
N PRO A 129 -5.94 -16.92 -8.88
CA PRO A 129 -5.44 -17.06 -9.35
C PRO A 129 -4.69 -16.73 -9.74
N ASP A 130 -4.60 -16.47 -9.58
CA ASP A 130 -4.17 -16.71 -9.93
C ASP A 130 -3.46 -16.73 -10.38
N ALA A 131 -3.59 -16.44 -10.37
CA ALA A 131 -3.27 -16.97 -10.69
C ALA A 131 -2.63 -17.11 -11.13
N GLU A 132 -2.63 -17.00 -11.17
CA GLU A 132 -2.44 -17.62 -11.48
C GLU A 132 -1.93 -17.93 -11.88
N PRO A 133 -2.10 -17.75 -11.84
CA PRO A 133 -1.94 -18.45 -12.14
C PRO A 133 -1.34 -18.64 -12.50
N GLU A 134 -1.43 -18.56 -12.57
CA GLU A 134 -1.37 -19.21 -12.86
C GLU A 134 -0.88 -19.60 -13.26
N LEU A 135 -1.01 -19.40 -13.17
CA LEU A 135 -1.03 -20.08 -13.44
C LEU A 135 -0.62 -20.60 -13.64
N VAL A 136 -0.69 -20.61 -13.76
CA VAL A 136 -0.73 -21.42 -13.96
C VAL A 136 -0.38 -21.98 -14.31
N ALA A 137 -0.51 -22.02 -14.37
CA ALA A 137 -0.42 -22.74 -14.62
C ALA A 137 -0.12 -23.18 -14.95
N VAL A 138 -0.23 -23.16 -14.80
CA VAL A 138 -0.08 -23.73 -15.06
C VAL A 138 0.00 -24.05 -15.37
#